data_1852c21f3c655657c61fe8448bc09154
#
_entry.id   1852c21f3c655657c61fe8448bc09154
#
_cell.length_a   1.000
_cell.length_b   1.000
_cell.length_c   1.000
_cell.angle_alpha   90.00
_cell.angle_beta   90.00
_cell.angle_gamma   90.00
#
_symmetry.space_group_name_H-M   'P 1'
#
loop_
_entity.id
_entity.type
_entity.pdbx_description
1 polymer ?
#
loop_
_entity_poly.entity_id
_entity_poly.type
_entity_poly.pdbx_seq_one_letter_code
_entity_poly.pdbx_strand_id
1 'polypeptide(L)'
;MENEFELIAKTFMGLEPVLASELVALGANNVVPGRRMVSFTGDKAMMYKANFCLHTAIRVLKPIKHFRALSADDVYEEVKKIAWKDYLSVDKTFAVDSVVFSEEFRHSKFVAYKVKDAIVDQFREETGSRPNISVSNPDIRLHVHIAESECTLCLDSSGESLHRRGYRQESVEAPLNEVLAAGIILMTGWQGDTDFIDPMCGSGTFLIEAALIAKNMAPGIFRKEFAFEKWPDFDKELFDGIYNDDSQERELKHHIYGYDIDPKAVAKAIKNVKASSFTDCISVEVKDFKDFEKPAEKSIIVTNPPYGERISTPDLLGTYKMIGERLKHAFSGNEAWILSYREECFDQIGLKPSLKTPLYNGSLECELRKYQMFEGRINEFVMSGGEVKTDEERKKMSEKHRFKKNREFKQRLEETEENEDADIRSFTFHHHDIRIKGAGRQSWDEQEERKPARSDRKRERRPDRYDDRHQGGGHERFDRSGGRYRDKERGRGSYGSYDGDRPKRKGDGRRRKQ
;
A
#
# COMPACT_ATOMS: atom_id res chain seq x y z
N MET A 1 -13.73 14.95 -28.12
CA MET A 1 -12.84 14.87 -26.95
C MET A 1 -13.69 14.23 -25.86
N GLU A 2 -13.31 13.07 -25.35
CA GLU A 2 -13.96 12.48 -24.18
C GLU A 2 -13.75 13.43 -23.00
N ASN A 3 -14.80 13.63 -22.19
CA ASN A 3 -14.73 14.55 -21.06
C ASN A 3 -13.75 13.98 -20.02
N GLU A 4 -12.65 14.70 -19.78
CA GLU A 4 -11.77 14.43 -18.64
C GLU A 4 -12.49 14.70 -17.32
N PHE A 5 -12.19 13.91 -16.32
CA PHE A 5 -12.73 14.05 -14.97
C PHE A 5 -11.65 13.78 -13.93
N GLU A 6 -11.92 14.25 -12.72
CA GLU A 6 -11.02 14.02 -11.59
C GLU A 6 -11.02 12.56 -11.16
N LEU A 7 -9.82 12.10 -10.77
CA LEU A 7 -9.55 10.77 -10.23
C LEU A 7 -8.60 10.87 -9.03
N ILE A 8 -8.75 9.94 -8.09
CA ILE A 8 -7.91 9.85 -6.91
C ILE A 8 -7.38 8.42 -6.79
N ALA A 9 -6.07 8.24 -6.93
CA ALA A 9 -5.42 6.97 -6.62
C ALA A 9 -4.93 6.97 -5.17
N LYS A 10 -5.40 6.01 -4.36
CA LYS A 10 -4.94 5.82 -2.97
C LYS A 10 -3.69 4.96 -2.95
N THR A 11 -2.76 5.26 -2.02
CA THR A 11 -1.53 4.49 -1.82
C THR A 11 -1.13 4.45 -0.33
N PHE A 12 -0.02 3.78 -0.02
CA PHE A 12 0.60 3.85 1.31
C PHE A 12 1.40 5.15 1.47
N MET A 13 1.50 5.60 2.72
CA MET A 13 2.33 6.74 3.07
C MET A 13 3.79 6.45 2.74
N GLY A 14 4.43 7.39 2.04
CA GLY A 14 5.79 7.28 1.51
C GLY A 14 5.87 6.78 0.07
N LEU A 15 4.80 6.24 -0.51
CA LEU A 15 4.74 5.81 -1.91
C LEU A 15 4.08 6.83 -2.85
N GLU A 16 3.61 7.96 -2.34
CA GLU A 16 2.95 8.98 -3.15
C GLU A 16 3.81 9.49 -4.32
N PRO A 17 5.14 9.73 -4.15
CA PRO A 17 5.98 10.13 -5.28
C PRO A 17 6.15 9.04 -6.33
N VAL A 18 6.17 7.76 -5.92
CA VAL A 18 6.28 6.62 -6.83
C VAL A 18 5.00 6.50 -7.65
N LEU A 19 3.84 6.52 -6.99
CA LEU A 19 2.53 6.49 -7.65
C LEU A 19 2.35 7.66 -8.63
N ALA A 20 2.78 8.87 -8.24
CA ALA A 20 2.72 10.03 -9.13
C ALA A 20 3.58 9.83 -10.39
N SER A 21 4.75 9.21 -10.25
CA SER A 21 5.61 8.89 -11.40
C SER A 21 4.96 7.85 -12.32
N GLU A 22 4.31 6.82 -11.77
CA GLU A 22 3.55 5.84 -12.55
C GLU A 22 2.40 6.51 -13.33
N LEU A 23 1.63 7.39 -12.68
CA LEU A 23 0.51 8.11 -13.31
C LEU A 23 0.98 9.01 -14.45
N VAL A 24 2.09 9.75 -14.26
CA VAL A 24 2.71 10.57 -15.33
C VAL A 24 3.16 9.68 -16.48
N ALA A 25 3.77 8.53 -16.21
CA ALA A 25 4.20 7.59 -17.24
C ALA A 25 3.02 6.98 -18.03
N LEU A 26 1.85 6.81 -17.39
CA LEU A 26 0.61 6.39 -18.05
C LEU A 26 -0.06 7.49 -18.88
N GLY A 27 0.40 8.74 -18.79
CA GLY A 27 -0.14 9.89 -19.50
C GLY A 27 -1.30 10.59 -18.79
N ALA A 28 -1.41 10.45 -17.45
CA ALA A 28 -2.39 11.20 -16.67
C ALA A 28 -2.05 12.69 -16.61
N ASN A 29 -3.09 13.53 -16.59
CA ASN A 29 -2.96 14.99 -16.50
C ASN A 29 -3.12 15.45 -15.03
N ASN A 30 -2.61 16.65 -14.70
CA ASN A 30 -2.79 17.31 -13.41
C ASN A 30 -2.47 16.41 -12.21
N VAL A 31 -1.34 15.70 -12.28
CA VAL A 31 -0.92 14.74 -11.25
C VAL A 31 -0.38 15.47 -10.02
N VAL A 32 -1.12 15.43 -8.91
CA VAL A 32 -0.77 16.11 -7.65
C VAL A 32 -0.70 15.11 -6.49
N PRO A 33 0.50 14.88 -5.91
CA PRO A 33 0.64 14.06 -4.72
C PRO A 33 0.01 14.73 -3.49
N GLY A 34 -0.82 13.96 -2.76
CA GLY A 34 -1.38 14.33 -1.48
C GLY A 34 -0.98 13.34 -0.38
N ARG A 35 -1.62 13.37 0.78
CA ARG A 35 -1.33 12.44 1.88
C ARG A 35 -2.00 11.08 1.63
N ARG A 36 -1.22 10.03 1.39
CA ARG A 36 -1.68 8.65 1.09
C ARG A 36 -2.56 8.58 -0.17
N MET A 37 -2.37 9.50 -1.10
CA MET A 37 -3.11 9.57 -2.35
C MET A 37 -2.36 10.40 -3.38
N VAL A 38 -2.78 10.27 -4.64
CA VAL A 38 -2.41 11.16 -5.74
C VAL A 38 -3.71 11.50 -6.47
N SER A 39 -4.01 12.79 -6.62
CA SER A 39 -5.10 13.26 -7.49
C SER A 39 -4.57 13.48 -8.90
N PHE A 40 -5.41 13.26 -9.88
CA PHE A 40 -5.08 13.43 -11.30
C PHE A 40 -6.35 13.57 -12.12
N THR A 41 -6.22 14.00 -13.37
CA THR A 41 -7.33 14.04 -14.31
C THR A 41 -7.07 13.12 -15.49
N GLY A 42 -8.14 12.60 -16.05
CA GLY A 42 -8.12 11.74 -17.22
C GLY A 42 -9.52 11.34 -17.66
N ASP A 43 -9.60 10.68 -18.79
CA ASP A 43 -10.82 10.13 -19.35
C ASP A 43 -11.15 8.72 -18.80
N LYS A 44 -12.12 8.08 -19.37
CA LYS A 44 -12.52 6.71 -19.03
C LYS A 44 -11.40 5.70 -19.28
N ALA A 45 -10.64 5.86 -20.37
CA ALA A 45 -9.50 5.00 -20.67
C ALA A 45 -8.41 5.13 -19.61
N MET A 46 -8.12 6.36 -19.16
CA MET A 46 -7.17 6.61 -18.08
C MET A 46 -7.61 5.97 -16.76
N MET A 47 -8.90 6.03 -16.42
CA MET A 47 -9.44 5.35 -15.22
C MET A 47 -9.24 3.84 -15.30
N TYR A 48 -9.48 3.21 -16.47
CA TYR A 48 -9.26 1.78 -16.67
C TYR A 48 -7.78 1.43 -16.58
N LYS A 49 -6.90 2.19 -17.26
CA LYS A 49 -5.44 2.03 -17.17
C LYS A 49 -4.92 2.17 -15.74
N ALA A 50 -5.41 3.16 -15.00
CA ALA A 50 -5.01 3.38 -13.61
C ALA A 50 -5.35 2.18 -12.71
N ASN A 51 -6.49 1.53 -12.92
CA ASN A 51 -6.85 0.31 -12.18
C ASN A 51 -6.04 -0.91 -12.61
N PHE A 52 -5.73 -1.01 -13.90
CA PHE A 52 -5.11 -2.18 -14.50
C PHE A 52 -3.59 -2.18 -14.39
N CYS A 53 -2.95 -1.02 -14.64
CA CYS A 53 -1.49 -0.92 -14.81
C CYS A 53 -0.72 -0.45 -13.57
N LEU A 54 -1.35 0.28 -12.63
CA LEU A 54 -0.61 0.84 -11.49
C LEU A 54 -0.16 -0.22 -10.50
N HIS A 55 1.13 -0.28 -10.23
CA HIS A 55 1.73 -1.19 -9.24
C HIS A 55 1.53 -0.68 -7.81
N THR A 56 1.54 0.64 -7.60
CA THR A 56 1.55 1.24 -6.26
C THR A 56 0.22 1.82 -5.81
N ALA A 57 -0.84 1.67 -6.60
CA ALA A 57 -2.19 2.04 -6.20
C ALA A 57 -2.86 0.93 -5.36
N ILE A 58 -3.55 1.32 -4.30
CA ILE A 58 -4.42 0.45 -3.50
C ILE A 58 -5.84 0.48 -4.05
N ARG A 59 -6.25 1.63 -4.58
CA ARG A 59 -7.62 1.91 -5.02
C ARG A 59 -7.64 3.15 -5.90
N VAL A 60 -8.48 3.15 -6.93
CA VAL A 60 -8.78 4.32 -7.78
C VAL A 60 -10.23 4.73 -7.53
N LEU A 61 -10.43 5.99 -7.19
CA LEU A 61 -11.72 6.58 -6.86
C LEU A 61 -12.07 7.66 -7.89
N LYS A 62 -13.35 7.72 -8.29
CA LYS A 62 -13.91 8.78 -9.14
C LYS A 62 -14.79 9.68 -8.28
N PRO A 63 -14.37 10.91 -7.93
CA PRO A 63 -15.23 11.87 -7.27
C PRO A 63 -16.48 12.14 -8.10
N ILE A 64 -17.64 12.13 -7.44
CA ILE A 64 -18.94 12.46 -8.07
C ILE A 64 -19.56 13.70 -7.46
N LYS A 65 -19.14 14.05 -6.24
CA LYS A 65 -19.59 15.28 -5.58
C LYS A 65 -18.61 15.73 -4.51
N HIS A 66 -18.32 17.04 -4.52
CA HIS A 66 -17.68 17.76 -3.44
C HIS A 66 -18.71 18.67 -2.79
N PHE A 67 -18.73 18.70 -1.48
CA PHE A 67 -19.66 19.54 -0.72
C PHE A 67 -19.13 19.79 0.69
N ARG A 68 -19.69 20.79 1.35
CA ARG A 68 -19.38 21.10 2.73
C ARG A 68 -20.51 20.62 3.62
N ALA A 69 -20.17 19.99 4.75
CA ALA A 69 -21.12 19.55 5.75
C ALA A 69 -20.55 19.77 7.16
N LEU A 70 -21.39 20.23 8.08
CA LEU A 70 -21.08 20.41 9.50
C LEU A 70 -21.75 19.35 10.36
N SER A 71 -22.68 18.62 9.80
CA SER A 71 -23.42 17.55 10.47
C SER A 71 -23.68 16.37 9.54
N ALA A 72 -24.03 15.24 10.13
CA ALA A 72 -24.43 14.07 9.36
C ALA A 72 -25.76 14.26 8.61
N ASP A 73 -26.60 15.19 9.05
CA ASP A 73 -27.83 15.55 8.37
C ASP A 73 -27.53 16.40 7.12
N ASP A 74 -26.52 17.29 7.17
CA ASP A 74 -26.06 18.00 5.98
C ASP A 74 -25.54 17.01 4.92
N VAL A 75 -24.81 15.96 5.36
CA VAL A 75 -24.36 14.89 4.44
C VAL A 75 -25.55 14.20 3.78
N TYR A 76 -26.60 13.88 4.55
CA TYR A 76 -27.82 13.27 4.01
C TYR A 76 -28.47 14.17 2.96
N GLU A 77 -28.67 15.45 3.27
CA GLU A 77 -29.32 16.40 2.35
C GLU A 77 -28.51 16.60 1.06
N GLU A 78 -27.18 16.73 1.18
CA GLU A 78 -26.32 16.89 0.01
C GLU A 78 -26.28 15.64 -0.86
N VAL A 79 -26.23 14.45 -0.27
CA VAL A 79 -26.23 13.17 -0.98
C VAL A 79 -27.57 12.92 -1.65
N LYS A 80 -28.68 13.29 -1.03
CA LYS A 80 -30.03 13.16 -1.59
C LYS A 80 -30.27 14.01 -2.84
N LYS A 81 -29.47 15.07 -3.07
CA LYS A 81 -29.55 15.91 -4.29
C LYS A 81 -28.92 15.26 -5.54
N ILE A 82 -28.19 14.15 -5.39
CA ILE A 82 -27.55 13.45 -6.51
C ILE A 82 -28.59 12.62 -7.25
N ALA A 83 -28.57 12.63 -8.58
CA ALA A 83 -29.43 11.78 -9.40
C ALA A 83 -28.93 10.32 -9.38
N TRP A 84 -29.28 9.58 -8.33
CA TRP A 84 -28.75 8.23 -8.11
C TRP A 84 -29.11 7.23 -9.20
N LYS A 85 -30.19 7.44 -9.93
CA LYS A 85 -30.61 6.63 -11.10
C LYS A 85 -29.53 6.57 -12.20
N ASP A 86 -28.63 7.54 -12.26
CA ASP A 86 -27.54 7.57 -13.24
C ASP A 86 -26.41 6.61 -12.88
N TYR A 87 -26.34 6.18 -11.62
CA TYR A 87 -25.29 5.30 -11.08
C TYR A 87 -25.80 3.92 -10.64
N LEU A 88 -27.05 3.83 -10.21
CA LEU A 88 -27.59 2.67 -9.51
C LEU A 88 -29.05 2.45 -9.93
N SER A 89 -29.48 1.19 -9.97
CA SER A 89 -30.88 0.80 -10.18
C SER A 89 -31.39 -0.04 -8.99
N VAL A 90 -32.71 -0.24 -8.90
CA VAL A 90 -33.39 -0.91 -7.77
C VAL A 90 -32.93 -2.37 -7.62
N ASP A 91 -32.59 -3.03 -8.72
CA ASP A 91 -32.13 -4.43 -8.79
C ASP A 91 -30.64 -4.60 -8.45
N LYS A 92 -29.89 -3.51 -8.39
CA LYS A 92 -28.46 -3.51 -8.05
C LYS A 92 -28.23 -3.42 -6.56
N THR A 93 -27.02 -3.82 -6.15
CA THR A 93 -26.57 -3.73 -4.77
C THR A 93 -25.49 -2.65 -4.61
N PHE A 94 -25.43 -2.02 -3.44
CA PHE A 94 -24.38 -1.05 -3.15
C PHE A 94 -23.82 -1.19 -1.73
N ALA A 95 -22.66 -0.58 -1.50
CA ALA A 95 -22.05 -0.41 -0.18
C ALA A 95 -21.46 0.99 -0.07
N VAL A 96 -21.33 1.48 1.17
CA VAL A 96 -20.73 2.77 1.49
C VAL A 96 -19.62 2.56 2.51
N ASP A 97 -18.41 2.90 2.13
CA ASP A 97 -17.26 3.02 3.02
C ASP A 97 -17.03 4.50 3.36
N SER A 98 -16.63 4.81 4.59
CA SER A 98 -16.38 6.19 5.00
C SER A 98 -15.10 6.31 5.81
N VAL A 99 -14.36 7.38 5.56
CA VAL A 99 -13.17 7.79 6.29
C VAL A 99 -13.35 9.23 6.72
N VAL A 100 -13.18 9.48 8.02
CA VAL A 100 -13.48 10.77 8.62
C VAL A 100 -12.28 11.25 9.43
N PHE A 101 -11.86 12.48 9.17
CA PHE A 101 -10.85 13.24 9.92
C PHE A 101 -11.47 14.59 10.30
N SER A 102 -12.25 14.62 11.37
CA SER A 102 -12.99 15.82 11.79
C SER A 102 -13.31 15.75 13.28
N GLU A 103 -13.37 16.87 13.94
CA GLU A 103 -13.84 16.97 15.32
C GLU A 103 -15.37 16.90 15.40
N GLU A 104 -16.08 17.35 14.35
CA GLU A 104 -17.55 17.37 14.28
C GLU A 104 -18.11 15.96 14.02
N PHE A 105 -17.46 15.16 13.17
CA PHE A 105 -17.91 13.83 12.79
C PHE A 105 -17.17 12.75 13.61
N ARG A 106 -17.72 12.36 14.75
CA ARG A 106 -17.08 11.41 15.68
C ARG A 106 -17.13 9.93 15.25
N HIS A 107 -18.07 9.58 14.37
CA HIS A 107 -18.31 8.18 13.97
C HIS A 107 -18.44 8.02 12.46
N SER A 108 -17.39 7.51 11.82
CA SER A 108 -17.38 7.26 10.37
C SER A 108 -18.56 6.37 9.92
N LYS A 109 -18.87 5.29 10.65
CA LYS A 109 -20.00 4.40 10.32
C LYS A 109 -21.35 5.13 10.28
N PHE A 110 -21.54 6.15 11.11
CA PHE A 110 -22.77 6.92 11.11
C PHE A 110 -22.92 7.75 9.84
N VAL A 111 -21.81 8.32 9.34
CA VAL A 111 -21.77 9.00 8.04
C VAL A 111 -22.16 8.04 6.92
N ALA A 112 -21.57 6.83 6.89
CA ALA A 112 -21.92 5.83 5.89
C ALA A 112 -23.40 5.44 5.92
N TYR A 113 -24.01 5.36 7.10
CA TYR A 113 -25.46 5.11 7.24
C TYR A 113 -26.28 6.26 6.70
N LYS A 114 -25.92 7.51 6.96
CA LYS A 114 -26.65 8.69 6.42
C LYS A 114 -26.59 8.75 4.90
N VAL A 115 -25.42 8.47 4.30
CA VAL A 115 -25.30 8.35 2.84
C VAL A 115 -26.19 7.22 2.30
N LYS A 116 -26.17 6.06 2.93
CA LYS A 116 -27.04 4.94 2.58
C LYS A 116 -28.52 5.32 2.68
N ASP A 117 -28.93 5.99 3.76
CA ASP A 117 -30.33 6.38 3.98
C ASP A 117 -30.78 7.38 2.93
N ALA A 118 -29.96 8.38 2.59
CA ALA A 118 -30.25 9.35 1.52
C ALA A 118 -30.53 8.67 0.17
N ILE A 119 -29.68 7.69 -0.20
CA ILE A 119 -29.85 6.92 -1.44
C ILE A 119 -31.17 6.11 -1.41
N VAL A 120 -31.36 5.36 -0.33
CA VAL A 120 -32.54 4.49 -0.17
C VAL A 120 -33.83 5.28 -0.18
N ASP A 121 -33.87 6.44 0.49
CA ASP A 121 -35.06 7.25 0.60
C ASP A 121 -35.39 7.93 -0.75
N GLN A 122 -34.40 8.41 -1.53
CA GLN A 122 -34.62 8.91 -2.87
C GLN A 122 -35.28 7.85 -3.76
N PHE A 123 -34.72 6.62 -3.79
CA PHE A 123 -35.32 5.53 -4.57
C PHE A 123 -36.73 5.17 -4.12
N ARG A 124 -37.02 5.16 -2.81
CA ARG A 124 -38.37 4.90 -2.28
C ARG A 124 -39.37 5.98 -2.69
N GLU A 125 -38.95 7.24 -2.65
CA GLU A 125 -39.78 8.38 -3.05
C GLU A 125 -40.09 8.35 -4.55
N GLU A 126 -39.12 8.00 -5.39
CA GLU A 126 -39.25 8.01 -6.84
C GLU A 126 -39.91 6.75 -7.41
N THR A 127 -39.62 5.56 -6.85
CA THR A 127 -39.99 4.27 -7.44
C THR A 127 -40.84 3.37 -6.53
N GLY A 128 -41.02 3.73 -5.27
CA GLY A 128 -41.68 2.88 -4.26
C GLY A 128 -40.84 1.70 -3.80
N SER A 129 -39.62 1.51 -4.33
CA SER A 129 -38.70 0.40 -4.06
C SER A 129 -37.32 0.93 -3.66
N ARG A 130 -36.42 0.05 -3.29
CA ARG A 130 -35.06 0.46 -2.90
C ARG A 130 -34.00 -0.55 -3.36
N PRO A 131 -32.78 -0.13 -3.68
CA PRO A 131 -31.65 -1.02 -3.89
C PRO A 131 -31.22 -1.71 -2.59
N ASN A 132 -30.64 -2.89 -2.70
CA ASN A 132 -30.15 -3.67 -1.56
C ASN A 132 -28.69 -3.34 -1.21
N ILE A 133 -28.32 -3.62 0.05
CA ILE A 133 -26.95 -3.48 0.52
C ILE A 133 -26.23 -4.82 0.40
N SER A 134 -25.02 -4.80 -0.18
CA SER A 134 -24.07 -5.91 -0.18
C SER A 134 -22.69 -5.40 0.24
N VAL A 135 -22.24 -5.73 1.44
CA VAL A 135 -20.96 -5.23 1.98
C VAL A 135 -19.78 -5.93 1.32
N SER A 136 -19.88 -7.22 1.05
CA SER A 136 -18.77 -8.05 0.55
C SER A 136 -18.52 -7.86 -0.94
N ASN A 137 -19.57 -7.91 -1.76
CA ASN A 137 -19.46 -7.79 -3.22
C ASN A 137 -20.64 -6.96 -3.78
N PRO A 138 -20.61 -5.63 -3.60
CA PRO A 138 -21.63 -4.74 -4.17
C PRO A 138 -21.41 -4.54 -5.67
N ASP A 139 -22.49 -4.19 -6.38
CA ASP A 139 -22.37 -3.71 -7.77
C ASP A 139 -21.77 -2.31 -7.81
N ILE A 140 -22.17 -1.44 -6.87
CA ILE A 140 -21.63 -0.09 -6.72
C ILE A 140 -21.05 0.07 -5.32
N ARG A 141 -19.78 0.44 -5.24
CA ARG A 141 -19.12 0.80 -3.99
C ARG A 141 -18.87 2.30 -3.96
N LEU A 142 -19.34 2.93 -2.89
CA LEU A 142 -19.16 4.35 -2.63
C LEU A 142 -18.10 4.55 -1.54
N HIS A 143 -17.35 5.61 -1.67
CA HIS A 143 -16.37 6.01 -0.68
C HIS A 143 -16.60 7.47 -0.29
N VAL A 144 -16.85 7.73 0.99
CA VAL A 144 -17.01 9.08 1.55
C VAL A 144 -15.75 9.44 2.31
N HIS A 145 -15.15 10.54 1.95
CA HIS A 145 -14.03 11.13 2.68
C HIS A 145 -14.45 12.47 3.26
N ILE A 146 -14.27 12.66 4.56
CA ILE A 146 -14.50 13.93 5.25
C ILE A 146 -13.18 14.37 5.90
N ALA A 147 -12.75 15.57 5.54
CA ALA A 147 -11.63 16.27 6.15
C ALA A 147 -12.16 17.58 6.72
N GLU A 148 -12.18 17.69 8.07
CA GLU A 148 -12.87 18.77 8.78
C GLU A 148 -14.35 18.88 8.32
N SER A 149 -14.70 19.90 7.55
CA SER A 149 -16.03 20.09 6.99
C SER A 149 -16.13 19.80 5.49
N GLU A 150 -15.01 19.50 4.84
CA GLU A 150 -14.96 19.24 3.39
C GLU A 150 -15.23 17.76 3.11
N CYS A 151 -16.25 17.50 2.34
CA CYS A 151 -16.75 16.16 2.02
C CYS A 151 -16.55 15.84 0.55
N THR A 152 -15.98 14.68 0.27
CA THR A 152 -15.85 14.14 -1.08
C THR A 152 -16.56 12.78 -1.15
N LEU A 153 -17.52 12.66 -2.02
CA LEU A 153 -18.20 11.41 -2.33
C LEU A 153 -17.68 10.86 -3.65
N CYS A 154 -17.18 9.62 -3.63
CA CYS A 154 -16.57 8.97 -4.77
C CYS A 154 -17.24 7.64 -5.10
N LEU A 155 -17.23 7.27 -6.39
CA LEU A 155 -17.35 5.89 -6.84
C LEU A 155 -16.00 5.18 -6.72
N ASP A 156 -16.01 3.96 -6.23
CA ASP A 156 -14.83 3.10 -6.20
C ASP A 156 -14.76 2.28 -7.48
N SER A 157 -13.83 2.61 -8.36
CA SER A 157 -13.65 1.92 -9.64
C SER A 157 -12.91 0.60 -9.51
N SER A 158 -12.21 0.37 -8.41
CA SER A 158 -11.37 -0.82 -8.20
C SER A 158 -12.13 -2.02 -7.66
N GLY A 159 -13.06 -1.80 -6.71
CA GLY A 159 -13.79 -2.87 -6.01
C GLY A 159 -12.94 -3.51 -4.92
N GLU A 160 -12.46 -4.72 -5.11
CA GLU A 160 -11.49 -5.32 -4.21
C GLU A 160 -10.17 -4.53 -4.29
N SER A 161 -9.49 -4.36 -3.16
CA SER A 161 -8.24 -3.59 -3.11
C SER A 161 -7.21 -4.11 -4.11
N LEU A 162 -6.55 -3.19 -4.84
CA LEU A 162 -5.65 -3.53 -5.96
C LEU A 162 -4.40 -4.32 -5.53
N HIS A 163 -4.01 -4.30 -4.24
CA HIS A 163 -2.94 -5.16 -3.75
C HIS A 163 -3.29 -6.65 -3.91
N ARG A 164 -4.57 -7.02 -3.88
CA ARG A 164 -5.02 -8.38 -4.17
C ARG A 164 -4.97 -8.63 -5.67
N ARG A 165 -3.76 -8.89 -6.16
CA ARG A 165 -3.51 -9.10 -7.60
C ARG A 165 -4.26 -10.31 -8.15
N GLY A 166 -4.36 -11.39 -7.36
CA GLY A 166 -4.98 -12.65 -7.77
C GLY A 166 -3.99 -13.82 -7.88
N TYR A 167 -2.70 -13.58 -7.98
CA TYR A 167 -1.69 -14.64 -8.08
C TYR A 167 -1.42 -15.37 -6.74
N ARG A 168 -1.70 -14.74 -5.60
CA ARG A 168 -1.43 -15.32 -4.29
C ARG A 168 -2.42 -16.44 -3.96
N GLN A 169 -1.97 -17.68 -4.07
CA GLN A 169 -2.74 -18.87 -3.71
C GLN A 169 -2.59 -19.24 -2.24
N GLU A 170 -1.36 -19.10 -1.72
CA GLU A 170 -1.03 -19.37 -0.33
C GLU A 170 -0.19 -18.25 0.28
N SER A 171 -0.30 -18.11 1.60
CA SER A 171 0.36 -17.04 2.35
C SER A 171 1.11 -17.58 3.55
N VAL A 172 2.22 -16.95 3.91
CA VAL A 172 2.86 -17.06 5.22
C VAL A 172 2.03 -16.29 6.26
N GLU A 173 2.38 -16.39 7.54
CA GLU A 173 1.66 -15.74 8.63
C GLU A 173 1.61 -14.21 8.51
N ALA A 174 2.68 -13.59 7.98
CA ALA A 174 2.82 -12.14 7.82
C ALA A 174 3.39 -11.78 6.44
N PRO A 175 2.60 -11.93 5.34
CA PRO A 175 3.10 -11.62 4.02
C PRO A 175 3.26 -10.12 3.85
N LEU A 176 4.30 -9.72 3.09
CA LEU A 176 4.41 -8.35 2.63
C LEU A 176 3.25 -8.00 1.68
N ASN A 177 2.73 -6.79 1.79
CA ASN A 177 1.70 -6.30 0.90
C ASN A 177 2.29 -6.07 -0.50
N GLU A 178 1.57 -6.47 -1.55
CA GLU A 178 2.03 -6.43 -2.95
C GLU A 178 2.33 -4.99 -3.42
N VAL A 179 1.49 -4.03 -3.06
CA VAL A 179 1.68 -2.60 -3.38
C VAL A 179 2.93 -2.04 -2.70
N LEU A 180 3.18 -2.43 -1.44
CA LEU A 180 4.40 -2.02 -0.72
C LEU A 180 5.64 -2.67 -1.35
N ALA A 181 5.56 -3.95 -1.70
CA ALA A 181 6.67 -4.66 -2.36
C ALA A 181 7.03 -4.02 -3.71
N ALA A 182 6.03 -3.77 -4.56
CA ALA A 182 6.22 -3.09 -5.83
C ALA A 182 6.81 -1.68 -5.65
N GLY A 183 6.27 -0.92 -4.68
CA GLY A 183 6.77 0.41 -4.35
C GLY A 183 8.24 0.40 -3.93
N ILE A 184 8.65 -0.56 -3.10
CA ILE A 184 10.06 -0.73 -2.71
C ILE A 184 10.93 -1.02 -3.93
N ILE A 185 10.52 -1.95 -4.80
CA ILE A 185 11.28 -2.28 -6.02
C ILE A 185 11.42 -1.05 -6.92
N LEU A 186 10.33 -0.34 -7.18
CA LEU A 186 10.37 0.90 -7.98
C LEU A 186 11.25 2.00 -7.36
N MET A 187 11.31 2.09 -6.02
CA MET A 187 12.22 3.01 -5.31
C MET A 187 13.69 2.66 -5.50
N THR A 188 14.02 1.40 -5.76
CA THR A 188 15.40 0.99 -6.04
C THR A 188 15.88 1.50 -7.40
N GLY A 189 14.96 1.76 -8.32
CA GLY A 189 15.25 2.08 -9.71
C GLY A 189 15.53 0.85 -10.58
N TRP A 190 15.49 -0.36 -10.03
CA TRP A 190 15.70 -1.60 -10.78
C TRP A 190 14.53 -1.89 -11.72
N GLN A 191 14.84 -2.25 -12.95
CA GLN A 191 13.88 -2.56 -14.01
C GLN A 191 14.21 -3.86 -14.78
N GLY A 192 14.94 -4.78 -14.16
CA GLY A 192 15.36 -6.02 -14.80
C GLY A 192 16.72 -5.94 -15.50
N ASP A 193 17.54 -4.97 -15.15
CA ASP A 193 18.87 -4.70 -15.73
C ASP A 193 20.00 -5.52 -15.08
N THR A 194 19.72 -6.19 -13.97
CA THR A 194 20.60 -7.13 -13.26
C THR A 194 19.74 -8.25 -12.65
N ASP A 195 20.40 -9.28 -12.10
CA ASP A 195 19.70 -10.29 -11.33
C ASP A 195 19.08 -9.71 -10.05
N PHE A 196 17.94 -10.25 -9.65
CA PHE A 196 17.24 -9.86 -8.43
C PHE A 196 17.27 -10.97 -7.39
N ILE A 197 17.57 -10.65 -6.13
CA ILE A 197 17.72 -11.64 -5.07
C ILE A 197 16.89 -11.22 -3.85
N ASP A 198 16.00 -12.12 -3.40
CA ASP A 198 15.38 -12.03 -2.08
C ASP A 198 15.77 -13.25 -1.25
N PRO A 199 16.75 -13.11 -0.31
CA PRO A 199 17.27 -14.22 0.48
C PRO A 199 16.36 -14.66 1.64
N MET A 200 15.21 -13.98 1.86
CA MET A 200 14.21 -14.30 2.89
C MET A 200 12.81 -14.08 2.31
N CYS A 201 12.53 -14.80 1.19
CA CYS A 201 11.43 -14.47 0.28
C CYS A 201 10.02 -14.78 0.82
N GLY A 202 9.91 -15.55 1.90
CA GLY A 202 8.62 -15.92 2.46
C GLY A 202 7.71 -16.59 1.43
N SER A 203 6.58 -15.97 1.10
CA SER A 203 5.64 -16.46 0.08
C SER A 203 5.92 -15.91 -1.33
N GLY A 204 7.07 -15.28 -1.58
CA GLY A 204 7.53 -14.86 -2.90
C GLY A 204 6.97 -13.52 -3.40
N THR A 205 6.53 -12.62 -2.53
CA THR A 205 5.91 -11.36 -2.96
C THR A 205 6.86 -10.48 -3.75
N PHE A 206 8.08 -10.24 -3.24
CA PHE A 206 9.08 -9.47 -3.99
C PHE A 206 9.42 -10.09 -5.34
N LEU A 207 9.52 -11.43 -5.39
CA LEU A 207 9.90 -12.13 -6.62
C LEU A 207 8.88 -11.90 -7.75
N ILE A 208 7.59 -12.00 -7.43
CA ILE A 208 6.51 -11.87 -8.42
C ILE A 208 6.34 -10.39 -8.82
N GLU A 209 6.35 -9.45 -7.86
CA GLU A 209 6.27 -8.03 -8.19
C GLU A 209 7.51 -7.56 -8.98
N ALA A 210 8.70 -8.11 -8.71
CA ALA A 210 9.90 -7.87 -9.51
C ALA A 210 9.73 -8.36 -10.96
N ALA A 211 9.19 -9.57 -11.16
CA ALA A 211 8.93 -10.08 -12.51
C ALA A 211 7.92 -9.21 -13.28
N LEU A 212 6.84 -8.76 -12.62
CA LEU A 212 5.87 -7.83 -13.21
C LEU A 212 6.52 -6.51 -13.67
N ILE A 213 7.33 -5.91 -12.80
CA ILE A 213 8.03 -4.65 -13.09
C ILE A 213 9.08 -4.85 -14.20
N ALA A 214 9.90 -5.89 -14.12
CA ALA A 214 10.94 -6.16 -15.10
C ALA A 214 10.37 -6.44 -16.50
N LYS A 215 9.29 -7.24 -16.55
CA LYS A 215 8.58 -7.54 -17.80
C LYS A 215 7.64 -6.42 -18.25
N ASN A 216 7.49 -5.34 -17.49
CA ASN A 216 6.53 -4.27 -17.71
C ASN A 216 5.10 -4.77 -17.93
N MET A 217 4.70 -5.76 -17.14
CA MET A 217 3.37 -6.37 -17.18
C MET A 217 2.44 -5.70 -16.19
N ALA A 218 1.21 -5.45 -16.60
CA ALA A 218 0.20 -4.84 -15.74
C ALA A 218 -0.18 -5.76 -14.56
N PRO A 219 -0.12 -5.30 -13.30
CA PRO A 219 -0.46 -6.12 -12.13
C PRO A 219 -1.93 -6.55 -12.09
N GLY A 220 -2.79 -5.87 -12.83
CA GLY A 220 -4.21 -6.18 -12.98
C GLY A 220 -4.51 -7.45 -13.78
N ILE A 221 -3.53 -8.03 -14.50
CA ILE A 221 -3.71 -9.19 -15.38
C ILE A 221 -4.26 -10.44 -14.65
N PHE A 222 -3.96 -10.58 -13.36
CA PHE A 222 -4.41 -11.72 -12.56
C PHE A 222 -5.76 -11.50 -11.88
N ARG A 223 -6.34 -10.30 -11.99
CA ARG A 223 -7.62 -9.99 -11.35
C ARG A 223 -8.77 -10.59 -12.14
N LYS A 224 -9.81 -10.98 -11.41
CA LYS A 224 -11.03 -11.52 -12.01
C LYS A 224 -11.94 -10.42 -12.57
N GLU A 225 -12.07 -9.31 -11.83
CA GLU A 225 -12.96 -8.20 -12.17
C GLU A 225 -12.49 -6.90 -11.49
N PHE A 226 -12.94 -5.78 -12.02
CA PHE A 226 -12.89 -4.47 -11.39
C PHE A 226 -14.31 -3.95 -11.16
N ALA A 227 -14.52 -3.04 -10.18
CA ALA A 227 -15.85 -2.54 -9.90
C ALA A 227 -16.46 -1.75 -11.07
N PHE A 228 -15.63 -1.02 -11.84
CA PHE A 228 -16.10 -0.27 -12.99
C PHE A 228 -16.76 -1.15 -14.08
N GLU A 229 -16.44 -2.44 -14.13
CA GLU A 229 -17.05 -3.39 -15.09
C GLU A 229 -18.57 -3.59 -14.83
N LYS A 230 -19.04 -3.26 -13.61
CA LYS A 230 -20.47 -3.35 -13.22
C LYS A 230 -21.23 -2.03 -13.40
N TRP A 231 -20.53 -0.96 -13.79
CA TRP A 231 -21.13 0.35 -13.93
C TRP A 231 -22.00 0.44 -15.21
N PRO A 232 -23.07 1.26 -15.20
CA PRO A 232 -23.95 1.37 -16.36
C PRO A 232 -23.25 1.87 -17.64
N ASP A 233 -22.21 2.69 -17.46
CA ASP A 233 -21.43 3.31 -18.53
C ASP A 233 -20.13 2.54 -18.87
N PHE A 234 -20.01 1.27 -18.46
CA PHE A 234 -18.84 0.44 -18.77
C PHE A 234 -18.67 0.24 -20.28
N ASP A 235 -17.51 0.59 -20.78
CA ASP A 235 -17.11 0.40 -22.16
C ASP A 235 -16.20 -0.84 -22.27
N LYS A 236 -16.81 -1.95 -22.69
CA LYS A 236 -16.12 -3.23 -22.79
C LYS A 236 -15.06 -3.23 -23.89
N GLU A 237 -15.32 -2.63 -25.03
CA GLU A 237 -14.38 -2.62 -26.17
C GLU A 237 -13.13 -1.83 -25.82
N LEU A 238 -13.32 -0.68 -25.18
CA LEU A 238 -12.22 0.13 -24.68
C LEU A 238 -11.37 -0.62 -23.65
N PHE A 239 -12.00 -1.33 -22.71
CA PHE A 239 -11.28 -2.08 -21.69
C PHE A 239 -10.59 -3.33 -22.27
N ASP A 240 -11.25 -4.05 -23.16
CA ASP A 240 -10.65 -5.20 -23.88
C ASP A 240 -9.41 -4.77 -24.67
N GLY A 241 -9.41 -3.57 -25.27
CA GLY A 241 -8.24 -2.97 -25.91
C GLY A 241 -7.07 -2.75 -24.94
N ILE A 242 -7.34 -2.21 -23.76
CA ILE A 242 -6.33 -2.00 -22.70
C ILE A 242 -5.84 -3.34 -22.14
N TYR A 243 -6.74 -4.27 -21.87
CA TYR A 243 -6.43 -5.57 -21.29
C TYR A 243 -5.52 -6.42 -22.18
N ASN A 244 -5.72 -6.35 -23.51
CA ASN A 244 -4.97 -7.15 -24.49
C ASN A 244 -3.75 -6.42 -25.07
N ASP A 245 -3.46 -5.19 -24.66
CA ASP A 245 -2.29 -4.45 -25.10
C ASP A 245 -1.04 -4.95 -24.39
N ASP A 246 -0.24 -5.75 -25.08
CA ASP A 246 1.06 -6.26 -24.65
C ASP A 246 2.24 -5.54 -25.34
N SER A 247 1.97 -4.48 -26.08
CA SER A 247 2.97 -3.76 -26.90
C SER A 247 4.15 -3.21 -26.10
N GLN A 248 3.96 -2.96 -24.81
CA GLN A 248 4.98 -2.43 -23.91
C GLN A 248 5.63 -3.51 -23.02
N GLU A 249 5.22 -4.78 -23.15
CA GLU A 249 5.84 -5.87 -22.41
C GLU A 249 7.30 -6.10 -22.88
N ARG A 250 8.15 -6.48 -21.93
CA ARG A 250 9.59 -6.68 -22.16
C ARG A 250 9.99 -8.12 -21.82
N GLU A 251 11.00 -8.62 -22.51
CA GLU A 251 11.66 -9.86 -22.13
C GLU A 251 12.65 -9.60 -20.99
N LEU A 252 12.54 -10.36 -19.90
CA LEU A 252 13.52 -10.32 -18.82
C LEU A 252 14.74 -11.17 -19.18
N LYS A 253 15.91 -10.54 -19.33
CA LYS A 253 17.18 -11.19 -19.67
C LYS A 253 17.93 -11.73 -18.44
N HIS A 254 17.61 -11.23 -17.28
CA HIS A 254 18.19 -11.59 -16.00
C HIS A 254 17.26 -12.54 -15.23
N HIS A 255 17.74 -13.08 -14.13
CA HIS A 255 17.00 -14.05 -13.34
C HIS A 255 16.64 -13.49 -11.95
N ILE A 256 15.55 -13.99 -11.40
CA ILE A 256 15.04 -13.62 -10.07
C ILE A 256 15.18 -14.83 -9.16
N TYR A 257 15.94 -14.67 -8.07
CA TYR A 257 16.25 -15.72 -7.12
C TYR A 257 15.55 -15.46 -5.79
N GLY A 258 14.80 -16.44 -5.31
CA GLY A 258 14.15 -16.43 -4.00
C GLY A 258 14.70 -17.55 -3.11
N TYR A 259 15.03 -17.22 -1.88
CA TYR A 259 15.48 -18.18 -0.89
C TYR A 259 14.72 -17.97 0.41
N ASP A 260 14.52 -19.05 1.14
CA ASP A 260 14.01 -19.01 2.50
C ASP A 260 14.51 -20.24 3.27
N ILE A 261 14.76 -20.10 4.56
CA ILE A 261 15.17 -21.21 5.43
C ILE A 261 14.00 -22.16 5.73
N ASP A 262 12.75 -21.67 5.67
CA ASP A 262 11.54 -22.47 5.93
C ASP A 262 11.05 -23.18 4.68
N PRO A 263 11.15 -24.53 4.60
CA PRO A 263 10.62 -25.29 3.46
C PRO A 263 9.13 -25.04 3.18
N LYS A 264 8.34 -24.70 4.21
CA LYS A 264 6.91 -24.39 4.05
C LYS A 264 6.71 -23.05 3.35
N ALA A 265 7.53 -22.05 3.67
CA ALA A 265 7.52 -20.76 2.99
C ALA A 265 7.89 -20.92 1.52
N VAL A 266 8.96 -21.66 1.23
CA VAL A 266 9.41 -21.99 -0.14
C VAL A 266 8.32 -22.72 -0.93
N ALA A 267 7.66 -23.72 -0.34
CA ALA A 267 6.57 -24.44 -1.01
C ALA A 267 5.41 -23.50 -1.39
N LYS A 268 5.07 -22.52 -0.54
CA LYS A 268 4.06 -21.49 -0.82
C LYS A 268 4.54 -20.54 -1.92
N ALA A 269 5.79 -20.09 -1.88
CA ALA A 269 6.38 -19.23 -2.90
C ALA A 269 6.33 -19.92 -4.28
N ILE A 270 6.72 -21.19 -4.37
CA ILE A 270 6.66 -21.97 -5.62
C ILE A 270 5.22 -22.06 -6.16
N LYS A 271 4.21 -22.24 -5.30
CA LYS A 271 2.80 -22.26 -5.72
C LYS A 271 2.35 -20.90 -6.28
N ASN A 272 2.73 -19.81 -5.62
CA ASN A 272 2.41 -18.46 -6.06
C ASN A 272 3.11 -18.11 -7.38
N VAL A 273 4.40 -18.48 -7.53
CA VAL A 273 5.17 -18.30 -8.78
C VAL A 273 4.54 -19.10 -9.93
N LYS A 274 4.09 -20.33 -9.68
CA LYS A 274 3.34 -21.11 -10.70
C LYS A 274 2.03 -20.44 -11.08
N ALA A 275 1.30 -19.90 -10.10
CA ALA A 275 0.03 -19.21 -10.35
C ALA A 275 0.21 -17.89 -11.13
N SER A 276 1.36 -17.24 -11.00
CA SER A 276 1.73 -16.05 -11.77
C SER A 276 2.36 -16.34 -13.14
N SER A 277 2.62 -17.62 -13.46
CA SER A 277 3.25 -18.06 -14.73
C SER A 277 4.67 -17.53 -14.96
N PHE A 278 5.42 -17.18 -13.91
CA PHE A 278 6.80 -16.68 -13.98
C PHE A 278 7.86 -17.73 -13.64
N THR A 279 7.55 -19.00 -13.87
CA THR A 279 8.47 -20.12 -13.60
C THR A 279 9.68 -20.16 -14.54
N ASP A 280 9.63 -19.43 -15.64
CA ASP A 280 10.71 -19.25 -16.61
C ASP A 280 11.84 -18.34 -16.12
N CYS A 281 11.51 -17.37 -15.26
CA CYS A 281 12.46 -16.34 -14.81
C CYS A 281 12.62 -16.27 -13.28
N ILE A 282 11.86 -17.05 -12.50
CA ILE A 282 11.96 -17.08 -11.04
C ILE A 282 12.36 -18.49 -10.57
N SER A 283 13.44 -18.58 -9.80
CA SER A 283 13.84 -19.77 -9.06
C SER A 283 13.64 -19.58 -7.56
N VAL A 284 13.08 -20.59 -6.88
CA VAL A 284 12.89 -20.55 -5.42
C VAL A 284 13.44 -21.82 -4.80
N GLU A 285 14.34 -21.68 -3.80
CA GLU A 285 15.03 -22.80 -3.16
C GLU A 285 15.02 -22.66 -1.62
N VAL A 286 15.05 -23.80 -0.93
CA VAL A 286 15.29 -23.82 0.52
C VAL A 286 16.77 -23.64 0.78
N LYS A 287 17.14 -22.51 1.36
CA LYS A 287 18.54 -22.19 1.66
C LYS A 287 18.65 -21.16 2.79
N ASP A 288 19.56 -21.40 3.72
CA ASP A 288 19.89 -20.40 4.74
C ASP A 288 20.79 -19.31 4.11
N PHE A 289 20.50 -18.05 4.36
CA PHE A 289 21.29 -16.94 3.82
C PHE A 289 22.76 -16.98 4.26
N LYS A 290 23.05 -17.57 5.41
CA LYS A 290 24.46 -17.76 5.87
C LYS A 290 25.30 -18.61 4.92
N ASP A 291 24.67 -19.58 4.20
CA ASP A 291 25.33 -20.54 3.30
C ASP A 291 25.15 -20.15 1.82
N PHE A 292 24.61 -18.95 1.56
CA PHE A 292 24.28 -18.51 0.21
C PHE A 292 25.51 -17.97 -0.53
N GLU A 293 25.74 -18.50 -1.73
CA GLU A 293 26.72 -17.98 -2.67
C GLU A 293 26.01 -17.15 -3.73
N LYS A 294 26.54 -15.98 -4.08
CA LYS A 294 25.87 -15.11 -5.04
C LYS A 294 25.81 -15.79 -6.42
N PRO A 295 24.64 -15.85 -7.05
CA PRO A 295 24.46 -16.56 -8.32
C PRO A 295 25.05 -15.83 -9.52
N ALA A 296 25.23 -14.51 -9.42
CA ALA A 296 25.75 -13.66 -10.47
C ALA A 296 26.65 -12.57 -9.94
N GLU A 297 27.52 -12.03 -10.79
CA GLU A 297 28.47 -10.98 -10.41
C GLU A 297 27.77 -9.67 -10.03
N LYS A 298 26.74 -9.28 -10.80
CA LYS A 298 25.91 -8.10 -10.53
C LYS A 298 24.48 -8.50 -10.22
N SER A 299 24.02 -8.06 -9.07
CA SER A 299 22.66 -8.32 -8.60
C SER A 299 22.18 -7.21 -7.67
N ILE A 300 20.89 -7.07 -7.53
CA ILE A 300 20.26 -6.28 -6.46
C ILE A 300 19.67 -7.22 -5.41
N ILE A 301 19.90 -6.92 -4.15
CA ILE A 301 19.30 -7.63 -3.03
C ILE A 301 18.17 -6.78 -2.46
N VAL A 302 16.94 -7.31 -2.42
CA VAL A 302 15.80 -6.64 -1.78
C VAL A 302 15.13 -7.63 -0.86
N THR A 303 15.05 -7.31 0.43
CA THR A 303 14.55 -8.29 1.40
C THR A 303 13.82 -7.65 2.56
N ASN A 304 12.91 -8.44 3.13
CA ASN A 304 12.09 -8.09 4.28
C ASN A 304 12.30 -9.15 5.38
N PRO A 305 13.39 -9.07 6.15
CA PRO A 305 13.71 -10.03 7.20
C PRO A 305 12.63 -10.05 8.30
N PRO A 306 12.56 -11.11 9.13
CA PRO A 306 11.62 -11.14 10.27
C PRO A 306 11.94 -10.01 11.27
N TYR A 307 10.89 -9.43 11.86
CA TYR A 307 11.00 -8.33 12.84
C TYR A 307 10.84 -8.81 14.29
N GLY A 308 10.48 -10.09 14.50
CA GLY A 308 10.20 -10.64 15.82
C GLY A 308 8.81 -10.31 16.38
N GLU A 309 7.92 -9.69 15.61
CA GLU A 309 6.55 -9.36 16.03
C GLU A 309 5.57 -10.52 15.79
N ARG A 310 5.51 -11.02 14.56
CA ARG A 310 4.59 -12.08 14.14
C ARG A 310 5.31 -13.41 13.95
N ILE A 311 6.57 -13.36 13.55
CA ILE A 311 7.43 -14.52 13.38
C ILE A 311 8.46 -14.47 14.50
N SER A 312 8.35 -15.37 15.48
CA SER A 312 9.33 -15.48 16.55
C SER A 312 10.63 -16.07 16.00
N THR A 313 11.68 -15.25 15.98
CA THR A 313 13.02 -15.69 15.64
C THR A 313 13.80 -15.82 16.95
N PRO A 314 14.33 -16.99 17.29
CA PRO A 314 15.01 -17.22 18.59
C PRO A 314 16.19 -16.28 18.81
N ASP A 315 16.92 -15.93 17.73
CA ASP A 315 18.03 -14.96 17.73
C ASP A 315 17.84 -13.93 16.62
N LEU A 316 16.99 -12.97 16.88
CA LEU A 316 16.68 -11.90 15.91
C LEU A 316 17.90 -11.02 15.62
N LEU A 317 18.63 -10.60 16.66
CA LEU A 317 19.81 -9.74 16.50
C LEU A 317 20.94 -10.47 15.80
N GLY A 318 21.16 -11.76 16.10
CA GLY A 318 22.10 -12.62 15.40
C GLY A 318 21.75 -12.77 13.91
N THR A 319 20.47 -12.84 13.57
CA THR A 319 20.02 -12.86 12.16
C THR A 319 20.45 -11.60 11.41
N TYR A 320 20.24 -10.41 11.97
CA TYR A 320 20.67 -9.16 11.32
C TYR A 320 22.19 -9.00 11.27
N LYS A 321 22.92 -9.47 12.30
CA LYS A 321 24.37 -9.54 12.27
C LYS A 321 24.86 -10.45 11.13
N MET A 322 24.29 -11.63 10.99
CA MET A 322 24.58 -12.57 9.90
C MET A 322 24.30 -11.94 8.53
N ILE A 323 23.16 -11.24 8.35
CA ILE A 323 22.86 -10.50 7.12
C ILE A 323 24.01 -9.51 6.82
N GLY A 324 24.42 -8.71 7.78
CA GLY A 324 25.51 -7.74 7.60
C GLY A 324 26.82 -8.37 7.20
N GLU A 325 27.21 -9.46 7.84
CA GLU A 325 28.44 -10.20 7.51
C GLU A 325 28.38 -10.82 6.10
N ARG A 326 27.21 -11.38 5.70
CA ARG A 326 27.04 -11.91 4.34
C ARG A 326 27.10 -10.82 3.28
N LEU A 327 26.44 -9.68 3.50
CA LEU A 327 26.49 -8.55 2.58
C LEU A 327 27.93 -8.05 2.37
N LYS A 328 28.74 -7.92 3.44
CA LYS A 328 30.14 -7.50 3.35
C LYS A 328 31.01 -8.45 2.55
N HIS A 329 30.88 -9.75 2.79
CA HIS A 329 31.85 -10.73 2.31
C HIS A 329 31.41 -11.47 1.04
N ALA A 330 30.10 -11.61 0.78
CA ALA A 330 29.60 -12.35 -0.37
C ALA A 330 29.03 -11.46 -1.48
N PHE A 331 28.64 -10.20 -1.17
CA PHE A 331 27.96 -9.33 -2.11
C PHE A 331 28.72 -8.04 -2.43
N SER A 332 30.05 -8.09 -2.39
CA SER A 332 30.88 -6.97 -2.82
C SER A 332 30.52 -6.53 -4.26
N GLY A 333 30.48 -5.24 -4.51
CA GLY A 333 30.10 -4.65 -5.80
C GLY A 333 28.58 -4.56 -6.06
N ASN A 334 27.74 -5.02 -5.13
CA ASN A 334 26.28 -5.02 -5.26
C ASN A 334 25.63 -4.02 -4.30
N GLU A 335 24.31 -3.87 -4.39
CA GLU A 335 23.53 -3.10 -3.43
C GLU A 335 22.42 -3.93 -2.79
N ALA A 336 22.11 -3.61 -1.53
CA ALA A 336 21.06 -4.26 -0.78
C ALA A 336 20.07 -3.24 -0.21
N TRP A 337 18.78 -3.58 -0.28
CA TRP A 337 17.67 -2.82 0.26
C TRP A 337 16.94 -3.67 1.29
N ILE A 338 16.91 -3.19 2.53
CA ILE A 338 16.37 -3.95 3.67
C ILE A 338 15.26 -3.13 4.31
N LEU A 339 14.06 -3.73 4.40
CA LEU A 339 12.94 -3.18 5.14
C LEU A 339 12.94 -3.72 6.56
N SER A 340 12.86 -2.86 7.56
CA SER A 340 12.64 -3.24 8.97
C SER A 340 12.05 -2.07 9.74
N TYR A 341 11.48 -2.33 10.93
CA TYR A 341 11.00 -1.25 11.80
C TYR A 341 11.85 -1.08 13.07
N ARG A 342 12.75 -2.01 13.38
CA ARG A 342 13.59 -1.99 14.58
C ARG A 342 14.96 -1.40 14.33
N GLU A 343 15.26 -0.29 14.98
CA GLU A 343 16.58 0.36 14.90
C GLU A 343 17.69 -0.56 15.44
N GLU A 344 17.42 -1.27 16.55
CA GLU A 344 18.37 -2.21 17.15
C GLU A 344 18.75 -3.37 16.22
N CYS A 345 17.84 -3.76 15.30
CA CYS A 345 18.12 -4.76 14.27
C CYS A 345 19.07 -4.18 13.21
N PHE A 346 18.81 -2.98 12.76
CA PHE A 346 19.66 -2.30 11.80
C PHE A 346 21.07 -2.04 12.32
N ASP A 347 21.24 -1.76 13.61
CA ASP A 347 22.54 -1.55 14.24
C ASP A 347 23.42 -2.81 14.16
N GLN A 348 22.82 -4.01 14.15
CA GLN A 348 23.55 -5.29 14.03
C GLN A 348 24.11 -5.53 12.62
N ILE A 349 23.58 -4.91 11.57
CA ILE A 349 24.08 -5.06 10.20
C ILE A 349 25.55 -4.60 10.09
N GLY A 350 25.93 -3.61 10.89
CA GLY A 350 27.33 -3.14 10.94
C GLY A 350 27.83 -2.53 9.63
N LEU A 351 26.92 -2.10 8.75
CA LEU A 351 27.16 -1.33 7.53
C LEU A 351 26.48 0.03 7.65
N LYS A 352 27.10 1.07 7.10
CA LYS A 352 26.49 2.39 7.05
C LYS A 352 25.51 2.46 5.87
N PRO A 353 24.21 2.75 6.08
CA PRO A 353 23.27 2.88 4.98
C PRO A 353 23.57 4.12 4.14
N SER A 354 23.42 4.00 2.82
CA SER A 354 23.54 5.11 1.88
C SER A 354 22.24 5.92 1.74
N LEU A 355 21.10 5.30 2.05
CA LEU A 355 19.78 5.94 2.05
C LEU A 355 18.93 5.35 3.18
N LYS A 356 18.07 6.19 3.77
CA LYS A 356 17.04 5.80 4.73
C LYS A 356 15.72 6.42 4.27
N THR A 357 14.68 5.61 4.14
CA THR A 357 13.36 6.06 3.69
C THR A 357 12.28 5.50 4.62
N PRO A 358 11.50 6.37 5.29
CA PRO A 358 10.40 5.91 6.13
C PRO A 358 9.27 5.34 5.26
N LEU A 359 8.74 4.19 5.64
CA LEU A 359 7.62 3.49 5.00
C LEU A 359 6.71 2.88 6.06
N TYR A 360 5.50 2.48 5.66
CA TYR A 360 4.54 1.85 6.55
C TYR A 360 4.16 0.45 6.06
N ASN A 361 4.40 -0.55 6.89
CA ASN A 361 3.94 -1.92 6.66
C ASN A 361 2.73 -2.21 7.56
N GLY A 362 1.53 -1.97 7.06
CA GLY A 362 0.31 -1.96 7.85
C GLY A 362 0.31 -0.80 8.84
N SER A 363 0.30 -1.10 10.15
CA SER A 363 0.41 -0.10 11.24
C SER A 363 1.84 0.15 11.70
N LEU A 364 2.80 -0.65 11.24
CA LEU A 364 4.20 -0.54 11.65
C LEU A 364 4.90 0.55 10.85
N GLU A 365 5.51 1.49 11.54
CA GLU A 365 6.41 2.49 10.97
C GLU A 365 7.76 1.83 10.73
N CYS A 366 8.06 1.56 9.46
CA CYS A 366 9.27 0.89 9.02
C CYS A 366 10.25 1.88 8.38
N GLU A 367 11.49 1.45 8.26
CA GLU A 367 12.50 2.16 7.50
C GLU A 367 13.07 1.22 6.42
N LEU A 368 13.12 1.70 5.19
CA LEU A 368 13.82 1.05 4.10
C LEU A 368 15.23 1.62 4.02
N ARG A 369 16.25 0.76 4.18
CA ARG A 369 17.66 1.17 4.13
C ARG A 369 18.36 0.59 2.92
N LYS A 370 19.06 1.46 2.19
CA LYS A 370 19.99 1.07 1.11
C LYS A 370 21.39 0.92 1.66
N TYR A 371 22.03 -0.21 1.35
CA TYR A 371 23.44 -0.47 1.62
C TYR A 371 24.16 -0.71 0.30
N GLN A 372 25.27 -0.02 0.10
CA GLN A 372 26.13 -0.19 -1.06
C GLN A 372 27.40 -0.88 -0.62
N MET A 373 27.64 -2.06 -1.15
CA MET A 373 28.86 -2.84 -0.88
C MET A 373 29.88 -2.56 -1.99
N PHE A 374 31.07 -2.19 -1.61
CA PHE A 374 32.18 -1.95 -2.53
C PHE A 374 33.35 -2.86 -2.21
N GLU A 375 34.18 -3.12 -3.20
CA GLU A 375 35.41 -3.92 -3.01
C GLU A 375 36.49 -3.08 -2.32
N GLY A 376 37.17 -3.68 -1.33
CA GLY A 376 38.26 -3.03 -0.63
C GLY A 376 37.84 -2.09 0.50
N ARG A 377 38.77 -1.21 0.91
CA ARG A 377 38.53 -0.22 1.96
C ARG A 377 37.86 1.02 1.40
N ILE A 378 37.05 1.68 2.22
CA ILE A 378 36.36 2.95 1.89
C ILE A 378 37.32 3.97 1.24
N ASN A 379 38.56 4.04 1.72
CA ASN A 379 39.56 4.95 1.17
C ASN A 379 39.97 4.59 -0.25
N GLU A 380 40.05 3.30 -0.58
CA GLU A 380 40.40 2.80 -1.91
C GLU A 380 39.25 3.06 -2.91
N PHE A 381 38.02 2.88 -2.46
CA PHE A 381 36.84 3.21 -3.24
C PHE A 381 36.75 4.71 -3.56
N VAL A 382 37.03 5.58 -2.59
CA VAL A 382 37.08 7.04 -2.80
C VAL A 382 38.22 7.43 -3.74
N MET A 383 39.41 6.80 -3.60
CA MET A 383 40.56 7.04 -4.47
C MET A 383 40.31 6.57 -5.92
N SER A 384 39.47 5.56 -6.13
CA SER A 384 39.07 5.10 -7.47
C SER A 384 37.96 5.94 -8.12
N GLY A 385 37.57 7.06 -7.48
CA GLY A 385 36.53 7.97 -7.99
C GLY A 385 35.12 7.67 -7.48
N GLY A 386 34.98 6.74 -6.53
CA GLY A 386 33.70 6.47 -5.87
C GLY A 386 33.32 7.57 -4.88
N GLU A 387 32.13 8.09 -4.97
CA GLU A 387 31.63 9.13 -4.05
C GLU A 387 30.98 8.50 -2.82
N VAL A 388 31.60 8.69 -1.65
CA VAL A 388 30.95 8.44 -0.35
C VAL A 388 30.42 9.77 0.18
N LYS A 389 29.13 10.01 -0.01
CA LYS A 389 28.50 11.23 0.52
C LYS A 389 28.50 11.21 2.04
N THR A 390 29.00 12.29 2.65
CA THR A 390 28.95 12.48 4.10
C THR A 390 27.50 12.71 4.56
N ASP A 391 27.22 12.52 5.85
CA ASP A 391 25.87 12.74 6.39
C ASP A 391 25.44 14.20 6.26
N GLU A 392 26.39 15.15 6.28
CA GLU A 392 26.13 16.58 6.04
C GLU A 392 25.79 16.85 4.57
N GLU A 393 26.50 16.23 3.63
CA GLU A 393 26.20 16.37 2.19
C GLU A 393 24.87 15.73 1.83
N ARG A 394 24.53 14.59 2.45
CA ARG A 394 23.22 13.94 2.31
C ARG A 394 22.11 14.80 2.86
N LYS A 395 22.31 15.42 4.03
CA LYS A 395 21.38 16.35 4.64
C LYS A 395 21.18 17.59 3.76
N LYS A 396 22.28 18.17 3.26
CA LYS A 396 22.25 19.27 2.30
C LYS A 396 21.60 18.90 0.97
N MET A 397 21.81 17.67 0.47
CA MET A 397 21.13 17.20 -0.75
C MET A 397 19.64 16.95 -0.53
N SER A 398 19.27 16.37 0.61
CA SER A 398 17.87 16.19 1.00
C SER A 398 17.16 17.54 1.15
N GLU A 399 17.82 18.51 1.79
CA GLU A 399 17.32 19.88 1.90
C GLU A 399 17.25 20.58 0.54
N LYS A 400 18.30 20.47 -0.30
CA LYS A 400 18.27 21.01 -1.67
C LYS A 400 17.18 20.38 -2.53
N HIS A 401 16.97 19.05 -2.44
CA HIS A 401 15.90 18.34 -3.14
C HIS A 401 14.52 18.80 -2.67
N ARG A 402 14.36 18.97 -1.34
CA ARG A 402 13.14 19.50 -0.74
C ARG A 402 12.90 20.96 -1.14
N PHE A 403 13.93 21.81 -1.17
CA PHE A 403 13.84 23.19 -1.62
C PHE A 403 13.57 23.29 -3.13
N LYS A 404 14.22 22.46 -3.96
CA LYS A 404 13.97 22.42 -5.41
C LYS A 404 12.54 21.96 -5.70
N LYS A 405 12.07 20.91 -5.03
CA LYS A 405 10.70 20.39 -5.16
C LYS A 405 9.64 21.40 -4.71
N ASN A 406 9.90 22.11 -3.60
CA ASN A 406 9.01 23.17 -3.13
C ASN A 406 9.02 24.40 -4.06
N ARG A 407 10.16 24.72 -4.70
CA ARG A 407 10.26 25.81 -5.68
C ARG A 407 9.58 25.46 -7.00
N GLU A 408 9.76 24.24 -7.50
CA GLU A 408 9.06 23.73 -8.69
C GLU A 408 7.54 23.63 -8.45
N PHE A 409 7.14 23.23 -7.25
CA PHE A 409 5.74 23.22 -6.84
C PHE A 409 5.15 24.62 -6.76
N LYS A 410 5.91 25.60 -6.21
CA LYS A 410 5.48 26.99 -6.12
C LYS A 410 5.41 27.68 -7.48
N GLN A 411 6.35 27.39 -8.39
CA GLN A 411 6.32 27.88 -9.78
C GLN A 411 5.12 27.31 -10.55
N ARG A 412 4.78 26.03 -10.37
CA ARG A 412 3.58 25.44 -10.99
C ARG A 412 2.27 26.02 -10.43
N LEU A 413 2.22 26.36 -9.14
CA LEU A 413 1.06 27.06 -8.57
C LEU A 413 0.94 28.48 -9.12
N GLU A 414 2.05 29.20 -9.26
CA GLU A 414 2.08 30.55 -9.85
C GLU A 414 1.72 30.52 -11.35
N GLU A 415 2.17 29.51 -12.11
CA GLU A 415 1.79 29.29 -13.52
C GLU A 415 0.32 28.87 -13.69
N THR A 416 -0.28 28.18 -12.70
CA THR A 416 -1.73 27.90 -12.69
C THR A 416 -2.56 29.10 -12.31
N GLU A 417 -2.12 29.95 -11.37
CA GLU A 417 -2.81 31.19 -10.99
C GLU A 417 -2.79 32.24 -12.13
N GLU A 418 -1.74 32.29 -12.95
CA GLU A 418 -1.69 33.18 -14.13
C GLU A 418 -2.57 32.73 -15.30
N ASN A 419 -2.99 31.48 -15.33
CA ASN A 419 -3.90 30.93 -16.37
C ASN A 419 -5.38 30.92 -15.96
N GLU A 420 -5.76 31.34 -14.74
CA GLU A 420 -7.12 31.29 -14.18
C GLU A 420 -7.92 32.57 -14.29
N ASP A 421 -7.82 33.32 -15.42
CA ASP A 421 -8.85 34.31 -15.81
C ASP A 421 -10.00 33.68 -16.62
N ALA A 422 -10.20 32.37 -16.53
CA ALA A 422 -11.35 31.68 -17.12
C ALA A 422 -11.84 30.54 -16.20
N ASP A 423 -12.89 30.85 -15.44
CA ASP A 423 -13.94 29.95 -14.94
C ASP A 423 -13.55 28.52 -14.50
N ILE A 424 -12.78 28.37 -13.41
CA ILE A 424 -12.68 27.11 -12.70
C ILE A 424 -12.75 27.40 -11.20
N ARG A 425 -13.83 26.94 -10.56
CA ARG A 425 -13.99 26.96 -9.11
C ARG A 425 -12.90 26.12 -8.49
N SER A 426 -11.95 26.78 -7.85
CA SER A 426 -10.76 26.26 -7.24
C SER A 426 -11.06 25.18 -6.20
N PHE A 427 -10.37 24.08 -6.35
CA PHE A 427 -10.17 23.04 -5.34
C PHE A 427 -9.25 23.57 -4.26
N THR A 428 -9.78 24.15 -3.21
CA THR A 428 -9.00 24.48 -2.01
C THR A 428 -8.87 23.24 -1.14
N PHE A 429 -7.85 22.42 -1.39
CA PHE A 429 -7.31 21.56 -0.36
C PHE A 429 -6.58 22.46 0.64
N HIS A 430 -7.18 22.71 1.78
CA HIS A 430 -6.51 23.38 2.88
C HIS A 430 -5.42 22.45 3.41
N HIS A 431 -4.16 22.79 3.08
CA HIS A 431 -2.99 22.30 3.77
C HIS A 431 -3.00 22.82 5.22
N HIS A 432 -3.66 22.12 6.12
CA HIS A 432 -3.33 22.22 7.54
C HIS A 432 -2.19 21.24 7.79
N ASP A 433 -1.04 21.79 7.92
CA ASP A 433 0.21 21.47 8.62
C ASP A 433 1.48 21.76 7.79
N ILE A 434 1.59 23.00 7.26
CA ILE A 434 2.89 23.65 7.12
C ILE A 434 2.74 25.07 7.66
N ARG A 435 2.78 25.22 8.98
CA ARG A 435 3.11 26.51 9.59
C ARG A 435 4.59 26.76 9.35
N ILE A 436 4.92 27.46 8.28
CA ILE A 436 6.17 28.17 8.16
C ILE A 436 6.06 29.33 9.15
N LYS A 437 6.71 29.22 10.31
CA LYS A 437 6.99 30.39 11.17
C LYS A 437 7.87 31.33 10.36
N GLY A 438 7.27 32.36 9.84
CA GLY A 438 7.98 33.51 9.28
C GLY A 438 8.85 34.12 10.35
N ALA A 439 10.12 34.33 10.03
CA ALA A 439 11.09 35.01 10.85
C ALA A 439 10.69 36.48 10.99
N GLY A 440 10.12 36.83 12.13
CA GLY A 440 10.10 38.18 12.63
C GLY A 440 11.24 38.31 13.64
N ARG A 441 12.34 38.98 13.23
CA ARG A 441 13.34 39.47 14.16
C ARG A 441 12.68 40.51 15.05
N GLN A 442 12.61 40.23 16.35
CA GLN A 442 12.62 41.26 17.39
C GLN A 442 13.54 40.78 18.51
N SER A 443 14.54 41.60 18.72
CA SER A 443 15.48 41.59 19.83
C SER A 443 14.75 41.63 21.18
N TRP A 444 15.12 40.77 22.09
CA TRP A 444 14.84 40.95 23.50
C TRP A 444 16.17 41.00 24.23
N ASP A 445 16.42 42.15 24.81
CA ASP A 445 17.49 42.44 25.74
C ASP A 445 17.29 41.68 27.07
N GLU A 446 18.44 41.42 27.67
CA GLU A 446 18.64 40.84 28.98
C GLU A 446 17.80 41.51 30.07
N GLN A 447 17.17 40.73 30.91
CA GLN A 447 17.03 41.03 32.33
C GLN A 447 17.02 39.71 33.14
N GLU A 448 18.13 39.52 33.87
CA GLU A 448 18.20 38.70 35.06
C GLU A 448 17.16 39.14 36.09
N GLU A 449 16.48 38.19 36.74
CA GLU A 449 16.34 38.18 38.20
C GLU A 449 15.62 36.91 38.71
N ARG A 450 16.41 36.20 39.57
CA ARG A 450 16.03 35.57 40.86
C ARG A 450 15.09 34.38 40.91
N LYS A 451 15.71 33.25 41.27
CA LYS A 451 15.07 32.14 41.99
C LYS A 451 14.60 32.57 43.40
N PRO A 452 13.58 31.94 43.96
CA PRO A 452 13.63 31.46 45.33
C PRO A 452 13.35 29.96 45.47
N ALA A 453 14.25 29.31 46.13
CA ALA A 453 14.30 28.49 47.32
C ALA A 453 13.20 27.44 47.55
N ARG A 454 13.73 26.25 47.77
CA ARG A 454 13.14 25.04 48.35
C ARG A 454 12.26 25.32 49.57
N SER A 455 11.19 24.53 49.71
CA SER A 455 10.70 24.09 51.01
C SER A 455 10.28 22.62 50.96
N ASP A 456 10.97 21.89 51.82
CA ASP A 456 10.64 20.53 52.27
C ASP A 456 9.26 20.47 52.93
N ARG A 457 8.53 19.41 52.70
CA ARG A 457 7.65 18.77 53.69
C ARG A 457 7.41 17.31 53.31
N LYS A 458 8.11 16.43 53.99
CA LYS A 458 7.75 15.43 55.01
C LYS A 458 6.73 14.39 54.57
N ARG A 459 7.31 13.20 54.53
CA ARG A 459 6.70 11.86 54.69
C ARG A 459 5.73 11.82 55.85
N GLU A 460 4.61 11.16 55.66
CA GLU A 460 3.96 10.37 56.72
C GLU A 460 3.53 9.01 56.23
N ARG A 461 3.88 8.02 57.05
CA ARG A 461 3.65 6.57 56.86
C ARG A 461 2.41 6.16 57.65
N ARG A 462 1.65 5.23 57.03
CA ARG A 462 0.95 4.07 57.57
C ARG A 462 0.01 4.26 58.78
N PRO A 463 -0.99 3.37 59.05
CA PRO A 463 -0.79 1.94 59.30
C PRO A 463 -1.85 0.96 58.75
N ASP A 464 -1.40 -0.30 58.75
CA ASP A 464 -2.13 -1.56 58.60
C ASP A 464 -3.21 -1.83 59.68
N ARG A 465 -4.16 -2.70 59.34
CA ARG A 465 -4.81 -3.72 60.20
C ARG A 465 -5.74 -4.57 59.34
N TYR A 466 -5.43 -5.86 59.14
CA TYR A 466 -5.72 -7.06 59.93
C TYR A 466 -7.22 -7.44 59.97
N ASP A 467 -7.44 -8.58 59.38
CA ASP A 467 -8.01 -9.88 59.84
C ASP A 467 -9.54 -9.93 59.88
N ASP A 468 -10.20 -10.95 59.57
CA ASP A 468 -10.07 -12.42 59.79
C ASP A 468 -11.25 -13.17 59.12
N ARG A 469 -10.93 -14.37 58.60
CA ARG A 469 -11.67 -15.66 58.74
C ARG A 469 -13.14 -15.83 58.33
N HIS A 470 -13.46 -16.79 57.53
CA HIS A 470 -13.87 -18.19 57.75
C HIS A 470 -14.52 -18.77 56.49
N GLN A 471 -13.98 -19.85 55.96
CA GLN A 471 -14.36 -21.26 56.07
C GLN A 471 -15.67 -21.72 55.40
N GLY A 472 -15.48 -22.75 54.59
CA GLY A 472 -16.40 -23.86 54.36
C GLY A 472 -16.85 -23.93 52.92
N GLY A 473 -16.51 -24.86 52.10
CA GLY A 473 -16.52 -26.29 52.23
C GLY A 473 -17.52 -26.82 51.23
N GLY A 474 -17.13 -27.82 50.48
CA GLY A 474 -18.11 -28.64 49.79
C GLY A 474 -17.73 -29.09 48.38
N HIS A 475 -17.11 -30.23 48.34
CA HIS A 475 -16.99 -31.11 47.16
C HIS A 475 -18.34 -31.39 46.52
N GLU A 476 -18.35 -31.56 45.17
CA GLU A 476 -18.83 -32.82 44.61
C GLU A 476 -18.45 -32.92 43.11
N ARG A 477 -17.76 -34.02 42.82
CA ARG A 477 -17.57 -34.60 41.50
C ARG A 477 -18.88 -35.26 41.09
N PHE A 478 -19.24 -35.15 39.81
CA PHE A 478 -19.90 -36.28 39.14
C PHE A 478 -19.45 -36.38 37.70
N ASP A 479 -19.07 -37.59 37.42
CA ASP A 479 -18.54 -38.16 36.19
C ASP A 479 -19.72 -38.77 35.38
N ARG A 480 -19.46 -39.03 34.10
CA ARG A 480 -20.03 -40.06 33.23
C ARG A 480 -21.09 -39.76 32.20
N SER A 481 -20.60 -40.07 31.01
CA SER A 481 -21.18 -40.97 29.98
C SER A 481 -22.34 -40.42 29.17
N GLY A 482 -22.17 -40.34 27.88
CA GLY A 482 -22.25 -41.45 26.94
C GLY A 482 -23.56 -41.37 26.18
N GLY A 483 -23.51 -41.21 24.87
CA GLY A 483 -24.68 -41.30 24.02
C GLY A 483 -24.41 -41.08 22.53
N ARG A 484 -24.07 -42.17 21.86
CA ARG A 484 -24.14 -42.25 20.37
C ARG A 484 -25.61 -42.22 19.96
N TYR A 485 -25.91 -41.64 18.76
CA TYR A 485 -26.76 -42.23 17.72
C TYR A 485 -26.88 -41.29 16.51
N ARG A 486 -26.39 -41.81 15.37
CA ARG A 486 -27.05 -42.16 14.11
C ARG A 486 -27.42 -41.06 13.11
N ASP A 487 -26.76 -41.23 11.99
CA ASP A 487 -27.12 -41.02 10.57
C ASP A 487 -28.56 -40.65 10.23
N LYS A 488 -28.71 -39.67 9.37
CA LYS A 488 -29.61 -39.78 8.21
C LYS A 488 -29.16 -38.90 7.05
N GLU A 489 -28.83 -39.57 5.95
CA GLU A 489 -28.75 -39.02 4.60
C GLU A 489 -30.04 -38.34 4.18
N ARG A 490 -29.92 -37.29 3.37
CA ARG A 490 -30.58 -37.07 2.07
C ARG A 490 -30.58 -35.59 1.69
N GLY A 491 -30.16 -35.38 0.42
CA GLY A 491 -30.70 -34.32 -0.40
C GLY A 491 -29.67 -33.66 -1.33
N ARG A 492 -29.45 -34.30 -2.50
CA ARG A 492 -28.77 -33.68 -3.65
C ARG A 492 -29.55 -32.44 -4.10
N GLY A 493 -28.86 -31.31 -4.24
CA GLY A 493 -29.29 -30.15 -4.99
C GLY A 493 -28.11 -29.63 -5.81
N SER A 494 -28.11 -29.98 -7.11
CA SER A 494 -27.14 -29.49 -8.09
C SER A 494 -27.38 -28.01 -8.36
N TYR A 495 -26.36 -27.19 -8.16
CA TYR A 495 -26.30 -25.86 -8.76
C TYR A 495 -25.21 -25.85 -9.81
N GLY A 496 -25.62 -25.57 -11.04
CA GLY A 496 -24.79 -25.50 -12.21
C GLY A 496 -23.77 -24.37 -12.12
N SER A 497 -22.55 -24.72 -12.46
CA SER A 497 -21.46 -23.80 -12.72
C SER A 497 -21.74 -23.05 -14.03
N TYR A 498 -21.86 -21.73 -13.95
CA TYR A 498 -21.70 -20.88 -15.13
C TYR A 498 -20.19 -20.57 -15.25
N ASP A 499 -19.54 -21.30 -16.13
CA ASP A 499 -18.23 -20.96 -16.68
C ASP A 499 -18.42 -19.84 -17.71
N GLY A 500 -18.07 -18.63 -17.35
CA GLY A 500 -17.88 -17.53 -18.29
C GLY A 500 -16.46 -17.59 -18.84
N ASP A 501 -16.31 -18.12 -20.05
CA ASP A 501 -15.06 -18.15 -20.80
C ASP A 501 -14.49 -16.75 -21.03
N ARG A 502 -13.46 -16.36 -20.29
CA ARG A 502 -12.49 -15.37 -20.75
C ARG A 502 -11.46 -16.08 -21.60
N PRO A 503 -11.09 -15.56 -22.79
CA PRO A 503 -10.09 -16.19 -23.64
C PRO A 503 -8.73 -16.22 -22.93
N LYS A 504 -8.22 -17.43 -22.69
CA LYS A 504 -6.84 -17.63 -22.26
C LYS A 504 -5.92 -17.21 -23.42
N ARG A 505 -4.96 -16.34 -23.16
CA ARG A 505 -3.84 -16.07 -24.08
C ARG A 505 -3.23 -17.42 -24.51
N LYS A 506 -3.32 -17.74 -25.79
CA LYS A 506 -2.59 -18.87 -26.37
C LYS A 506 -1.14 -18.45 -26.52
N GLY A 507 -0.27 -19.01 -25.71
CA GLY A 507 1.16 -19.02 -25.96
C GLY A 507 1.43 -19.85 -27.22
N ASP A 508 1.74 -19.19 -28.32
CA ASP A 508 2.17 -19.84 -29.56
C ASP A 508 3.61 -20.31 -29.39
N GLY A 509 3.74 -21.58 -29.01
CA GLY A 509 5.00 -22.31 -29.08
C GLY A 509 5.41 -22.56 -30.53
N ARG A 510 6.05 -21.60 -31.19
CA ARG A 510 6.73 -21.84 -32.47
C ARG A 510 7.98 -22.68 -32.23
N ARG A 511 7.84 -23.98 -32.37
CA ARG A 511 8.97 -24.86 -32.68
C ARG A 511 9.52 -24.48 -34.06
N ARG A 512 10.69 -23.87 -34.11
CA ARG A 512 11.55 -23.90 -35.31
C ARG A 512 12.25 -25.24 -35.35
N LYS A 513 11.88 -26.06 -36.36
CA LYS A 513 12.75 -27.12 -36.92
C LYS A 513 13.73 -26.44 -37.88
N GLN A 514 14.94 -26.75 -37.71
CA GLN A 514 16.21 -26.75 -38.44
C GLN A 514 17.24 -25.86 -37.84
#